data_a63a58938f43b697311e9078fad399eb
#
_entry.id   a63a58938f43b697311e9078fad399eb
#
_cell.length_a   1.000
_cell.length_b   1.000
_cell.length_c   1.000
_cell.angle_alpha   90.00
_cell.angle_beta   90.00
_cell.angle_gamma   90.00
#
_symmetry.space_group_name_H-M   'P 1'
#
loop_
_entity.id
_entity.type
_entity.pdbx_description
1 polymer ?
#
loop_
_entity_poly.entity_id
_entity_poly.type
_entity_poly.pdbx_seq_one_letter_code
_entity_poly.pdbx_strand_id
1 'polypeptide(L)'
;ATEVNKSTYGRLTQWGAKCLMARMYLNAGVYTGTPMWNECLEQCNDIINSGLFSLETNYTDIFKTENSGCVETIFAIPYDEVYNEGDNNGPVFGAHMKFLSSNSRKVFNMQTTPWGGSAANPQFINSYDPDDMRLKYTWLQGDQYSPDGVLITTFPNKLPSIYKTDTDDGYRVGKYEIKVGAKSLLSNDFPYFRYTEVLLMKAECLLPLRTKRNRSSHIVSQIRERAFRESAHPEKATVDAAWLKGDTHINYGTLDEKGQIDDAGNTEVVELGGLYDEWGWEFAAEARRRTDMIRFG
;
A
#
# COMPACT_ATOMS: atom_id res chain seq x y z
N ALA A 1 -19.28 -18.35 4.48
CA ALA A 1 -18.57 -19.52 3.98
C ALA A 1 -17.24 -19.69 4.72
N THR A 2 -16.84 -20.91 4.99
CA THR A 2 -15.54 -21.27 5.58
C THR A 2 -14.48 -21.52 4.52
N GLU A 3 -14.93 -21.91 3.34
CA GLU A 3 -14.09 -22.25 2.20
C GLU A 3 -13.60 -21.01 1.46
N VAL A 4 -12.39 -21.12 0.95
CA VAL A 4 -11.78 -20.11 0.05
C VAL A 4 -11.51 -20.81 -1.27
N ASN A 5 -12.32 -20.53 -2.26
CA ASN A 5 -12.24 -21.11 -3.60
C ASN A 5 -12.91 -20.20 -4.64
N LYS A 6 -12.93 -20.61 -5.90
CA LYS A 6 -13.55 -19.83 -6.98
C LYS A 6 -15.01 -19.45 -6.73
N SER A 7 -15.79 -20.27 -6.03
CA SER A 7 -17.21 -20.00 -5.77
C SER A 7 -17.45 -18.97 -4.66
N THR A 8 -16.44 -18.73 -3.84
CA THR A 8 -16.45 -17.75 -2.73
C THR A 8 -15.64 -16.50 -3.04
N TYR A 9 -14.94 -16.47 -4.17
CA TYR A 9 -14.16 -15.30 -4.58
C TYR A 9 -15.07 -14.08 -4.79
N GLY A 10 -14.62 -12.93 -4.33
CA GLY A 10 -15.42 -11.69 -4.33
C GLY A 10 -16.60 -11.67 -3.34
N ARG A 11 -16.70 -12.69 -2.47
CA ARG A 11 -17.73 -12.76 -1.42
C ARG A 11 -17.09 -12.64 -0.04
N LEU A 12 -17.78 -11.97 0.87
CA LEU A 12 -17.33 -11.89 2.26
C LEU A 12 -17.47 -13.26 2.94
N THR A 13 -16.34 -13.93 3.10
CA THR A 13 -16.25 -15.20 3.84
C THR A 13 -16.09 -14.93 5.34
N GLN A 14 -16.08 -15.98 6.17
CA GLN A 14 -15.75 -15.84 7.59
C GLN A 14 -14.38 -15.19 7.80
N TRP A 15 -13.41 -15.42 6.91
CA TRP A 15 -12.06 -14.88 7.01
C TRP A 15 -12.02 -13.37 6.74
N GLY A 16 -12.80 -12.92 5.74
CA GLY A 16 -13.02 -11.51 5.51
C GLY A 16 -13.74 -10.82 6.68
N ALA A 17 -14.74 -11.50 7.27
CA ALA A 17 -15.43 -11.00 8.47
C ALA A 17 -14.47 -10.89 9.67
N LYS A 18 -13.62 -11.91 9.91
CA LYS A 18 -12.59 -11.87 10.96
C LYS A 18 -11.57 -10.76 10.73
N CYS A 19 -11.15 -10.54 9.48
CA CYS A 19 -10.25 -9.44 9.15
C CYS A 19 -10.89 -8.07 9.42
N LEU A 20 -12.18 -7.92 9.09
CA LEU A 20 -12.93 -6.70 9.43
C LEU A 20 -13.04 -6.51 10.95
N MET A 21 -13.35 -7.57 11.70
CA MET A 21 -13.40 -7.51 13.18
C MET A 21 -12.02 -7.12 13.76
N ALA A 22 -10.94 -7.73 13.27
CA ALA A 22 -9.58 -7.38 13.68
C ALA A 22 -9.29 -5.89 13.45
N ARG A 23 -9.67 -5.36 12.27
CA ARG A 23 -9.54 -3.94 11.93
C ARG A 23 -10.33 -3.04 12.87
N MET A 24 -11.55 -3.44 13.23
CA MET A 24 -12.39 -2.69 14.19
C MET A 24 -11.78 -2.71 15.60
N TYR A 25 -11.32 -3.87 16.08
CA TYR A 25 -10.66 -3.99 17.38
C TYR A 25 -9.34 -3.24 17.45
N LEU A 26 -8.54 -3.25 16.39
CA LEU A 26 -7.30 -2.48 16.30
C LEU A 26 -7.54 -0.98 16.53
N ASN A 27 -8.65 -0.46 15.97
CA ASN A 27 -9.01 0.95 16.08
C ASN A 27 -9.97 1.25 17.25
N ALA A 28 -10.26 0.28 18.12
CA ALA A 28 -11.23 0.45 19.22
C ALA A 28 -10.83 1.58 20.17
N GLY A 29 -9.54 1.76 20.44
CA GLY A 29 -9.03 2.86 21.24
C GLY A 29 -9.45 4.24 20.72
N VAL A 30 -9.43 4.42 19.39
CA VAL A 30 -9.88 5.65 18.72
C VAL A 30 -11.41 5.82 18.84
N TYR A 31 -12.17 4.74 18.63
CA TYR A 31 -13.64 4.81 18.57
C TYR A 31 -14.30 4.91 19.93
N THR A 32 -13.73 4.24 20.95
CA THR A 32 -14.36 4.04 22.27
C THR A 32 -13.51 4.56 23.43
N GLY A 33 -12.28 4.97 23.18
CA GLY A 33 -11.29 5.28 24.21
C GLY A 33 -10.69 4.04 24.90
N THR A 34 -11.11 2.82 24.53
CA THR A 34 -10.65 1.58 25.17
C THR A 34 -10.00 0.66 24.14
N PRO A 35 -8.68 0.40 24.23
CA PRO A 35 -8.00 -0.53 23.35
C PRO A 35 -8.49 -1.98 23.49
N MET A 36 -8.62 -2.69 22.37
CA MET A 36 -9.05 -4.10 22.32
C MET A 36 -8.00 -4.97 21.62
N TRP A 37 -6.76 -4.92 22.13
CA TRP A 37 -5.62 -5.61 21.54
C TRP A 37 -5.74 -7.14 21.56
N ASN A 38 -6.32 -7.70 22.63
CA ASN A 38 -6.47 -9.17 22.75
C ASN A 38 -7.52 -9.69 21.77
N GLU A 39 -8.62 -9.01 21.61
CA GLU A 39 -9.70 -9.35 20.67
C GLU A 39 -9.20 -9.26 19.22
N CYS A 40 -8.40 -8.24 18.91
CA CYS A 40 -7.74 -8.14 17.61
C CYS A 40 -6.78 -9.31 17.38
N LEU A 41 -5.94 -9.65 18.37
CA LEU A 41 -4.99 -10.76 18.30
C LEU A 41 -5.69 -12.10 18.08
N GLU A 42 -6.84 -12.34 18.70
CA GLU A 42 -7.63 -13.55 18.51
C GLU A 42 -8.04 -13.71 17.05
N GLN A 43 -8.64 -12.66 16.46
CA GLN A 43 -9.05 -12.69 15.05
C GLN A 43 -7.86 -12.89 14.10
N CYS A 44 -6.75 -12.19 14.35
CA CYS A 44 -5.54 -12.37 13.55
C CYS A 44 -4.98 -13.79 13.65
N ASN A 45 -4.93 -14.35 14.86
CA ASN A 45 -4.44 -15.70 15.08
C ASN A 45 -5.33 -16.76 14.39
N ASP A 46 -6.63 -16.60 14.41
CA ASP A 46 -7.57 -17.51 13.73
C ASP A 46 -7.29 -17.54 12.23
N ILE A 47 -7.11 -16.36 11.61
CA ILE A 47 -6.79 -16.27 10.18
C ILE A 47 -5.44 -16.94 9.89
N ILE A 48 -4.40 -16.63 10.68
CA ILE A 48 -3.06 -17.19 10.49
C ILE A 48 -3.06 -18.71 10.68
N ASN A 49 -3.70 -19.20 11.73
CA ASN A 49 -3.75 -20.61 12.06
C ASN A 49 -4.61 -21.44 11.09
N SER A 50 -5.45 -20.80 10.28
CA SER A 50 -6.20 -21.48 9.22
C SER A 50 -5.28 -22.10 8.16
N GLY A 51 -4.08 -21.51 7.96
CA GLY A 51 -3.14 -21.94 6.93
C GLY A 51 -3.63 -21.71 5.49
N LEU A 52 -4.71 -20.94 5.30
CA LEU A 52 -5.33 -20.71 3.99
C LEU A 52 -4.67 -19.55 3.22
N PHE A 53 -3.93 -18.69 3.91
CA PHE A 53 -3.33 -17.48 3.36
C PHE A 53 -1.85 -17.43 3.70
N SER A 54 -1.06 -16.83 2.84
CA SER A 54 0.38 -16.61 3.03
C SER A 54 0.84 -15.33 2.34
N LEU A 55 2.04 -14.85 2.66
CA LEU A 55 2.64 -13.77 1.89
C LEU A 55 2.93 -14.24 0.47
N GLU A 56 2.59 -13.40 -0.51
CA GLU A 56 3.06 -13.60 -1.88
C GLU A 56 4.59 -13.47 -1.95
N THR A 57 5.17 -14.30 -2.78
CA THR A 57 6.62 -14.28 -2.99
C THR A 57 7.06 -12.98 -3.66
N ASN A 58 6.32 -12.54 -4.67
CA ASN A 58 6.59 -11.28 -5.36
C ASN A 58 5.52 -10.26 -4.99
N TYR A 59 5.95 -9.11 -4.52
CA TYR A 59 5.05 -8.02 -4.14
C TYR A 59 4.10 -7.60 -5.29
N THR A 60 4.61 -7.59 -6.51
CA THR A 60 3.85 -7.20 -7.70
C THR A 60 2.72 -8.17 -8.05
N ASP A 61 2.83 -9.46 -7.67
CA ASP A 61 1.83 -10.47 -8.01
C ASP A 61 0.47 -10.20 -7.37
N ILE A 62 0.46 -9.44 -6.26
CA ILE A 62 -0.77 -9.02 -5.57
C ILE A 62 -1.60 -8.07 -6.45
N PHE A 63 -0.96 -7.29 -7.32
CA PHE A 63 -1.55 -6.16 -8.03
C PHE A 63 -1.57 -6.33 -9.56
N LYS A 64 -1.31 -7.54 -10.05
CA LYS A 64 -1.41 -7.86 -11.48
C LYS A 64 -2.84 -7.73 -11.98
N THR A 65 -2.99 -7.65 -13.30
CA THR A 65 -4.29 -7.69 -13.96
C THR A 65 -5.02 -9.00 -13.65
N GLU A 66 -4.28 -10.12 -13.69
CA GLU A 66 -4.79 -11.45 -13.35
C GLU A 66 -4.30 -11.85 -11.96
N ASN A 67 -4.94 -11.33 -10.91
CA ASN A 67 -4.57 -11.56 -9.52
C ASN A 67 -5.59 -12.38 -8.71
N SER A 68 -6.58 -12.97 -9.36
CA SER A 68 -7.62 -13.76 -8.71
C SER A 68 -7.11 -15.03 -7.99
N GLY A 69 -5.88 -15.47 -8.30
CA GLY A 69 -5.22 -16.59 -7.64
C GLY A 69 -4.25 -16.20 -6.53
N CYS A 70 -4.17 -14.93 -6.16
CA CYS A 70 -3.24 -14.42 -5.15
C CYS A 70 -3.49 -15.07 -3.78
N VAL A 71 -2.48 -15.76 -3.24
CA VAL A 71 -2.56 -16.46 -1.94
C VAL A 71 -2.60 -15.51 -0.75
N GLU A 72 -2.28 -14.24 -0.97
CA GLU A 72 -2.32 -13.21 0.06
C GLU A 72 -3.71 -12.58 0.19
N THR A 73 -4.57 -12.69 -0.83
CA THR A 73 -5.88 -12.04 -0.86
C THR A 73 -6.90 -12.79 0.00
N ILE A 74 -7.39 -12.13 1.06
CA ILE A 74 -8.45 -12.64 1.95
C ILE A 74 -9.84 -12.28 1.40
N PHE A 75 -9.97 -11.05 0.89
CA PHE A 75 -11.18 -10.56 0.24
C PHE A 75 -10.80 -9.55 -0.83
N ALA A 76 -11.26 -9.79 -2.05
CA ALA A 76 -11.11 -8.88 -3.17
C ALA A 76 -12.45 -8.32 -3.62
N ILE A 77 -12.41 -7.12 -4.18
CA ILE A 77 -13.49 -6.57 -4.99
C ILE A 77 -13.13 -6.89 -6.44
N PRO A 78 -13.82 -7.84 -7.07
CA PRO A 78 -13.51 -8.24 -8.44
C PRO A 78 -13.95 -7.19 -9.45
N TYR A 79 -13.12 -6.99 -10.47
CA TYR A 79 -13.37 -6.12 -11.60
C TYR A 79 -13.15 -6.85 -12.90
N ASP A 80 -13.86 -6.44 -13.95
CA ASP A 80 -13.73 -7.00 -15.28
C ASP A 80 -13.95 -5.93 -16.34
N GLU A 81 -12.96 -5.70 -17.18
CA GLU A 81 -13.01 -4.66 -18.23
C GLU A 81 -13.92 -5.02 -19.41
N VAL A 82 -14.41 -6.27 -19.47
CA VAL A 82 -15.32 -6.73 -20.52
C VAL A 82 -16.77 -6.63 -20.07
N TYR A 83 -17.05 -7.12 -18.85
CA TYR A 83 -18.41 -7.14 -18.31
C TYR A 83 -18.82 -5.82 -17.65
N ASN A 84 -17.89 -4.94 -17.34
CA ASN A 84 -18.15 -3.60 -16.85
C ASN A 84 -18.22 -2.56 -17.99
N GLU A 85 -18.52 -2.99 -19.20
CA GLU A 85 -18.76 -2.10 -20.33
C GLU A 85 -20.08 -1.34 -20.10
N GLY A 86 -19.99 -0.16 -19.65
CA GLY A 86 -21.13 0.70 -19.67
C GLY A 86 -21.09 1.69 -18.55
N ASP A 87 -21.58 2.80 -18.88
CA ASP A 87 -21.94 3.95 -18.06
C ASP A 87 -21.16 4.02 -16.75
N ASN A 88 -20.47 5.05 -16.53
CA ASN A 88 -19.71 5.47 -15.34
C ASN A 88 -20.35 5.16 -13.95
N ASN A 89 -21.29 4.26 -13.85
CA ASN A 89 -22.12 3.97 -12.67
C ASN A 89 -21.86 2.59 -12.03
N GLY A 90 -21.01 1.73 -12.63
CA GLY A 90 -20.63 0.45 -12.03
C GLY A 90 -19.35 0.55 -11.20
N PRO A 91 -19.07 -0.43 -10.33
CA PRO A 91 -17.79 -0.55 -9.65
C PRO A 91 -16.71 -0.84 -10.69
N VAL A 92 -15.87 0.15 -10.96
CA VAL A 92 -14.83 0.08 -11.99
C VAL A 92 -13.48 0.35 -11.39
N PHE A 93 -12.49 -0.48 -11.71
CA PHE A 93 -11.12 -0.17 -11.36
C PHE A 93 -10.55 0.86 -12.32
N GLY A 94 -10.81 2.12 -12.04
CA GLY A 94 -10.33 3.27 -12.81
C GLY A 94 -9.32 4.14 -12.06
N ALA A 95 -8.71 3.63 -11.00
CA ALA A 95 -7.78 4.39 -10.17
C ALA A 95 -6.59 4.92 -10.97
N HIS A 96 -6.07 4.15 -11.93
CA HIS A 96 -4.99 4.56 -12.83
C HIS A 96 -5.33 5.84 -13.61
N MET A 97 -6.60 6.04 -13.98
CA MET A 97 -7.03 7.26 -14.69
C MET A 97 -6.83 8.53 -13.85
N LYS A 98 -6.92 8.42 -12.53
CA LYS A 98 -6.69 9.53 -11.59
C LYS A 98 -5.21 9.71 -11.24
N PHE A 99 -4.46 8.61 -11.16
CA PHE A 99 -3.07 8.64 -10.70
C PHE A 99 -2.06 8.97 -11.80
N LEU A 100 -2.38 8.68 -13.05
CA LEU A 100 -1.47 8.86 -14.16
C LEU A 100 -1.57 10.26 -14.78
N SER A 101 -0.43 10.78 -15.23
CA SER A 101 -0.38 11.99 -16.06
C SER A 101 -0.92 11.73 -17.46
N SER A 102 -1.30 12.78 -18.18
CA SER A 102 -1.77 12.65 -19.57
C SER A 102 -0.73 12.01 -20.50
N ASN A 103 0.56 12.23 -20.26
CA ASN A 103 1.66 11.64 -21.01
C ASN A 103 1.77 10.13 -20.82
N SER A 104 1.28 9.58 -19.71
CA SER A 104 1.23 8.14 -19.47
C SER A 104 0.40 7.39 -20.51
N ARG A 105 -0.49 8.07 -21.25
CA ARG A 105 -1.17 7.48 -22.42
C ARG A 105 -0.17 6.91 -23.41
N LYS A 106 0.90 7.62 -23.69
CA LYS A 106 1.94 7.18 -24.64
C LYS A 106 2.85 6.12 -24.03
N VAL A 107 3.14 6.25 -22.73
CA VAL A 107 3.95 5.26 -21.98
C VAL A 107 3.34 3.87 -22.03
N PHE A 108 2.04 3.76 -21.83
CA PHE A 108 1.31 2.49 -21.81
C PHE A 108 0.49 2.22 -23.07
N ASN A 109 0.65 3.05 -24.12
CA ASN A 109 -0.18 2.97 -25.33
C ASN A 109 -1.68 2.85 -25.03
N MET A 110 -2.17 3.62 -24.06
CA MET A 110 -3.53 3.53 -23.56
C MET A 110 -4.55 3.98 -24.60
N GLN A 111 -5.73 3.38 -24.58
CA GLN A 111 -6.85 3.77 -25.44
C GLN A 111 -7.45 5.12 -25.03
N THR A 112 -7.37 5.47 -23.74
CA THR A 112 -7.92 6.70 -23.17
C THR A 112 -6.82 7.51 -22.47
N THR A 113 -6.90 8.84 -22.54
CA THR A 113 -5.98 9.73 -21.85
C THR A 113 -6.31 9.81 -20.36
N PRO A 114 -5.37 9.54 -19.45
CA PRO A 114 -5.55 9.74 -18.01
C PRO A 114 -5.82 11.20 -17.65
N TRP A 115 -6.43 11.41 -16.49
CA TRP A 115 -6.92 12.72 -16.07
C TRP A 115 -5.86 13.62 -15.43
N GLY A 116 -4.66 13.11 -15.17
CA GLY A 116 -3.56 13.90 -14.64
C GLY A 116 -3.71 14.27 -13.16
N GLY A 117 -4.20 13.36 -12.35
CA GLY A 117 -4.57 13.64 -10.97
C GLY A 117 -3.41 13.72 -9.97
N SER A 118 -3.38 12.79 -9.03
CA SER A 118 -2.52 12.86 -7.85
C SER A 118 -1.07 12.46 -8.14
N ALA A 119 -0.13 13.25 -7.62
CA ALA A 119 1.28 12.89 -7.53
C ALA A 119 1.66 12.53 -6.09
N ALA A 120 2.74 11.76 -5.94
CA ALA A 120 3.25 11.40 -4.62
C ALA A 120 3.86 12.60 -3.90
N ASN A 121 3.63 12.67 -2.59
CA ASN A 121 4.31 13.65 -1.74
C ASN A 121 5.79 13.25 -1.61
N PRO A 122 6.75 14.15 -1.97
CA PRO A 122 8.18 13.87 -1.89
C PRO A 122 8.65 13.45 -0.50
N GLN A 123 8.09 14.01 0.57
CA GLN A 123 8.46 13.62 1.94
C GLN A 123 8.16 12.15 2.23
N PHE A 124 7.01 11.65 1.72
CA PHE A 124 6.69 10.23 1.84
C PHE A 124 7.63 9.35 1.00
N ILE A 125 7.94 9.77 -0.21
CA ILE A 125 8.90 9.07 -1.07
C ILE A 125 10.29 9.01 -0.41
N ASN A 126 10.76 10.11 0.18
CA ASN A 126 12.05 10.20 0.84
C ASN A 126 12.16 9.36 2.12
N SER A 127 11.04 8.89 2.68
CA SER A 127 11.03 8.03 3.85
C SER A 127 11.37 6.57 3.53
N TYR A 128 11.26 6.14 2.26
CA TYR A 128 11.66 4.80 1.87
C TYR A 128 13.17 4.60 1.90
N ASP A 129 13.61 3.43 2.30
CA ASP A 129 14.99 2.99 1.98
C ASP A 129 15.09 2.78 0.46
N PRO A 130 16.14 3.28 -0.21
CA PRO A 130 16.32 3.11 -1.65
C PRO A 130 16.35 1.65 -2.12
N ASP A 131 16.71 0.72 -1.23
CA ASP A 131 16.74 -0.71 -1.52
C ASP A 131 15.39 -1.41 -1.33
N ASP A 132 14.40 -0.71 -0.77
CA ASP A 132 13.05 -1.26 -0.61
C ASP A 132 12.35 -1.33 -1.97
N MET A 133 12.14 -2.56 -2.46
CA MET A 133 11.51 -2.77 -3.77
C MET A 133 10.09 -2.18 -3.86
N ARG A 134 9.41 -1.94 -2.73
CA ARG A 134 8.08 -1.29 -2.71
C ARG A 134 8.15 0.14 -3.25
N LEU A 135 9.27 0.85 -3.04
CA LEU A 135 9.51 2.15 -3.68
C LEU A 135 9.43 2.04 -5.19
N LYS A 136 10.18 1.10 -5.77
CA LYS A 136 10.26 0.88 -7.21
C LYS A 136 8.93 0.41 -7.82
N TYR A 137 8.22 -0.49 -7.14
CA TYR A 137 7.03 -1.14 -7.69
C TYR A 137 5.71 -0.43 -7.34
N THR A 138 5.72 0.48 -6.39
CA THR A 138 4.55 1.31 -6.08
C THR A 138 4.52 2.59 -6.89
N TRP A 139 5.69 3.12 -7.28
CA TRP A 139 5.80 4.44 -7.85
C TRP A 139 6.50 4.44 -9.20
N LEU A 140 5.82 4.97 -10.21
CA LEU A 140 6.45 5.33 -11.49
C LEU A 140 7.35 6.53 -11.26
N GLN A 141 8.64 6.37 -11.54
CA GLN A 141 9.68 7.32 -11.22
C GLN A 141 10.70 7.44 -12.36
N GLY A 142 11.33 8.61 -12.50
CA GLY A 142 12.34 8.85 -13.52
C GLY A 142 11.79 8.78 -14.94
N ASP A 143 12.65 8.40 -15.87
CA ASP A 143 12.35 8.36 -17.29
C ASP A 143 11.33 7.28 -17.65
N GLN A 144 10.31 7.68 -18.37
CA GLN A 144 9.22 6.82 -18.82
C GLN A 144 9.24 6.71 -20.35
N TYR A 145 9.21 5.49 -20.83
CA TYR A 145 9.35 5.20 -22.26
C TYR A 145 8.06 4.61 -22.83
N SER A 146 7.79 4.87 -24.10
CA SER A 146 6.76 4.14 -24.84
C SER A 146 7.16 2.68 -25.04
N PRO A 147 6.23 1.80 -25.46
CA PRO A 147 6.56 0.42 -25.82
C PRO A 147 7.63 0.29 -26.91
N ASP A 148 7.75 1.30 -27.75
CA ASP A 148 8.76 1.38 -28.84
C ASP A 148 10.12 1.93 -28.36
N GLY A 149 10.28 2.20 -27.05
CA GLY A 149 11.53 2.67 -26.46
C GLY A 149 11.79 4.17 -26.62
N VAL A 150 10.79 4.97 -27.00
CA VAL A 150 10.91 6.43 -27.09
C VAL A 150 10.66 7.03 -25.72
N LEU A 151 11.56 7.93 -25.26
CA LEU A 151 11.36 8.69 -24.02
C LEU A 151 10.13 9.61 -24.19
N ILE A 152 9.18 9.46 -23.32
CA ILE A 152 7.91 10.22 -23.32
C ILE A 152 7.93 11.33 -22.29
N THR A 153 8.33 11.01 -21.07
CA THR A 153 8.34 11.95 -19.96
C THR A 153 9.25 11.47 -18.83
N THR A 154 9.58 12.35 -17.89
CA THR A 154 10.35 12.03 -16.69
C THR A 154 9.54 12.46 -15.47
N PHE A 155 9.32 11.57 -14.52
CA PHE A 155 8.69 11.89 -13.24
C PHE A 155 9.76 12.15 -12.18
N PRO A 156 9.99 13.41 -11.76
CA PRO A 156 10.92 13.74 -10.70
C PRO A 156 10.30 13.51 -9.31
N ASN A 157 11.10 13.24 -8.29
CA ASN A 157 10.65 13.30 -6.91
C ASN A 157 10.59 14.76 -6.42
N LYS A 158 9.74 15.55 -7.05
CA LYS A 158 9.61 16.99 -6.79
C LYS A 158 8.20 17.47 -7.12
N LEU A 159 7.62 18.25 -6.23
CA LEU A 159 6.38 18.99 -6.45
C LEU A 159 6.65 20.48 -6.23
N PRO A 160 6.22 21.39 -7.11
CA PRO A 160 6.33 22.82 -6.88
C PRO A 160 5.42 23.29 -5.74
N SER A 161 4.31 22.58 -5.52
CA SER A 161 3.37 22.86 -4.43
C SER A 161 2.43 21.66 -4.26
N ILE A 162 1.93 21.44 -3.04
CA ILE A 162 0.86 20.48 -2.78
C ILE A 162 -0.49 20.87 -3.40
N TYR A 163 -0.62 22.15 -3.81
CA TYR A 163 -1.86 22.71 -4.37
C TYR A 163 -1.81 22.87 -5.89
N LYS A 164 -0.63 22.84 -6.48
CA LYS A 164 -0.45 23.03 -7.92
C LYS A 164 0.67 22.15 -8.43
N THR A 165 0.35 21.25 -9.33
CA THR A 165 1.30 20.39 -10.04
C THR A 165 1.11 20.53 -11.53
N ASP A 166 2.19 20.48 -12.29
CA ASP A 166 2.14 20.30 -13.73
C ASP A 166 1.97 18.82 -14.08
N THR A 167 1.75 18.54 -15.37
CA THR A 167 1.38 17.22 -15.88
C THR A 167 2.35 16.12 -15.45
N ASP A 168 3.64 16.41 -15.32
CA ASP A 168 4.68 15.42 -15.07
C ASP A 168 5.42 15.63 -13.74
N ASP A 169 4.91 16.50 -12.88
CA ASP A 169 5.46 16.67 -11.52
C ASP A 169 5.16 15.47 -10.64
N GLY A 170 6.17 15.10 -9.86
CA GLY A 170 6.10 14.06 -8.83
C GLY A 170 5.98 12.63 -9.38
N TYR A 171 6.27 11.68 -8.53
CA TYR A 171 6.08 10.26 -8.83
C TYR A 171 4.60 9.93 -8.97
N ARG A 172 4.27 8.97 -9.83
CA ARG A 172 2.90 8.53 -10.07
C ARG A 172 2.67 7.12 -9.52
N VAL A 173 1.45 6.82 -9.11
CA VAL A 173 1.12 5.48 -8.63
C VAL A 173 1.12 4.49 -9.79
N GLY A 174 2.01 3.51 -9.70
CA GLY A 174 2.16 2.39 -10.62
C GLY A 174 1.99 1.03 -9.95
N LYS A 175 1.48 1.00 -8.71
CA LYS A 175 1.34 -0.22 -7.90
C LYS A 175 0.49 -1.29 -8.56
N TYR A 176 -0.62 -0.88 -9.15
CA TYR A 176 -1.50 -1.77 -9.90
C TYR A 176 -1.01 -1.86 -11.33
N GLU A 177 -0.81 -3.07 -11.83
CA GLU A 177 -0.32 -3.28 -13.19
C GLU A 177 -1.17 -2.52 -14.21
N ILE A 178 -0.49 -1.79 -15.08
CA ILE A 178 -1.10 -1.08 -16.20
C ILE A 178 -0.58 -1.74 -17.47
N LYS A 179 -1.39 -2.61 -18.06
CA LYS A 179 -1.02 -3.31 -19.27
C LYS A 179 -0.91 -2.36 -20.47
N VAL A 180 -0.04 -2.66 -21.40
CA VAL A 180 0.04 -1.94 -22.67
C VAL A 180 -1.30 -2.05 -23.41
N GLY A 181 -1.82 -0.93 -23.88
CA GLY A 181 -3.15 -0.87 -24.50
C GLY A 181 -4.29 -0.73 -23.51
N ALA A 182 -4.00 -0.41 -22.24
CA ALA A 182 -5.00 -0.27 -21.18
C ALA A 182 -6.17 0.64 -21.57
N LYS A 183 -7.38 0.21 -21.19
CA LYS A 183 -8.61 0.99 -21.28
C LYS A 183 -8.73 1.94 -20.06
N SER A 184 -9.81 2.69 -19.99
CA SER A 184 -10.19 3.49 -18.82
C SER A 184 -10.58 2.61 -17.62
N LEU A 185 -10.96 1.37 -17.86
CA LEU A 185 -11.34 0.36 -16.88
C LEU A 185 -10.38 -0.83 -17.02
N LEU A 186 -9.96 -1.37 -15.89
CA LEU A 186 -9.05 -2.52 -15.84
C LEU A 186 -9.70 -3.70 -15.12
N SER A 187 -9.17 -4.88 -15.35
CA SER A 187 -9.60 -6.14 -14.71
C SER A 187 -8.82 -6.48 -13.43
N ASN A 188 -7.95 -5.59 -12.94
CA ASN A 188 -7.23 -5.82 -11.68
C ASN A 188 -8.21 -5.88 -10.52
N ASP A 189 -8.34 -7.01 -9.87
CA ASP A 189 -9.12 -7.11 -8.65
C ASP A 189 -8.48 -6.30 -7.53
N PHE A 190 -9.30 -5.57 -6.77
CA PHE A 190 -8.79 -4.78 -5.66
C PHE A 190 -8.71 -5.63 -4.38
N PRO A 191 -7.49 -5.90 -3.84
CA PRO A 191 -7.31 -6.70 -2.63
C PRO A 191 -7.71 -5.89 -1.41
N TYR A 192 -8.99 -5.96 -1.02
CA TYR A 192 -9.55 -5.15 0.07
C TYR A 192 -9.06 -5.58 1.45
N PHE A 193 -8.93 -6.90 1.68
CA PHE A 193 -8.24 -7.49 2.81
C PHE A 193 -7.15 -8.45 2.31
N ARG A 194 -5.95 -8.31 2.82
CA ARG A 194 -4.84 -9.19 2.49
C ARG A 194 -4.03 -9.61 3.71
N TYR A 195 -3.34 -10.73 3.60
CA TYR A 195 -2.67 -11.40 4.70
C TYR A 195 -1.62 -10.52 5.40
N THR A 196 -0.88 -9.69 4.65
CA THR A 196 0.06 -8.72 5.23
C THR A 196 -0.62 -7.78 6.23
N GLU A 197 -1.86 -7.38 5.99
CA GLU A 197 -2.63 -6.56 6.95
C GLU A 197 -2.82 -7.30 8.27
N VAL A 198 -3.19 -8.59 8.20
CA VAL A 198 -3.37 -9.43 9.40
C VAL A 198 -2.07 -9.54 10.18
N LEU A 199 -0.95 -9.69 9.48
CA LEU A 199 0.38 -9.72 10.10
C LEU A 199 0.73 -8.40 10.78
N LEU A 200 0.51 -7.26 10.13
CA LEU A 200 0.79 -5.95 10.73
C LEU A 200 -0.15 -5.63 11.89
N MET A 201 -1.45 -5.95 11.79
CA MET A 201 -2.38 -5.83 12.93
C MET A 201 -1.90 -6.65 14.12
N LYS A 202 -1.48 -7.89 13.89
CA LYS A 202 -0.91 -8.74 14.94
C LYS A 202 0.35 -8.14 15.54
N ALA A 203 1.27 -7.65 14.70
CA ALA A 203 2.51 -7.04 15.15
C ALA A 203 2.24 -5.81 16.05
N GLU A 204 1.32 -4.95 15.64
CA GLU A 204 0.90 -3.77 16.40
C GLU A 204 0.33 -4.13 17.77
N CYS A 205 -0.59 -5.09 17.82
CA CYS A 205 -1.18 -5.56 19.08
C CYS A 205 -0.17 -6.22 20.04
N LEU A 206 0.94 -6.74 19.53
CA LEU A 206 1.97 -7.37 20.37
C LEU A 206 2.93 -6.36 21.01
N LEU A 207 3.08 -5.15 20.46
CA LEU A 207 4.03 -4.13 20.94
C LEU A 207 3.73 -3.62 22.35
N PRO A 208 2.48 -3.36 22.76
CA PRO A 208 2.15 -2.99 24.13
C PRO A 208 2.50 -4.08 25.14
N LEU A 209 2.51 -5.35 24.72
CA LEU A 209 2.77 -6.51 25.57
C LEU A 209 4.29 -6.74 25.70
N ARG A 210 4.88 -6.23 26.80
CA ARG A 210 6.34 -6.22 27.03
C ARG A 210 7.05 -7.55 26.72
N THR A 211 6.44 -8.67 27.06
CA THR A 211 7.00 -10.02 26.87
C THR A 211 6.91 -10.54 25.43
N LYS A 212 6.20 -9.84 24.55
CA LYS A 212 5.91 -10.30 23.17
C LYS A 212 6.49 -9.39 22.06
N ARG A 213 7.23 -8.35 22.45
CA ARG A 213 7.78 -7.35 21.50
C ARG A 213 8.69 -7.95 20.44
N ASN A 214 9.53 -8.92 20.80
CA ASN A 214 10.39 -9.61 19.82
C ASN A 214 9.60 -10.40 18.78
N ARG A 215 8.38 -10.84 19.10
CA ARG A 215 7.49 -11.48 18.12
C ARG A 215 6.92 -10.46 17.13
N SER A 216 6.66 -9.24 17.59
CA SER A 216 6.23 -8.15 16.71
C SER A 216 7.30 -7.84 15.67
N SER A 217 8.53 -7.60 16.09
CA SER A 217 9.63 -7.29 15.17
C SER A 217 9.94 -8.43 14.20
N HIS A 218 9.84 -9.69 14.65
CA HIS A 218 9.99 -10.85 13.77
C HIS A 218 8.92 -10.90 12.67
N ILE A 219 7.65 -10.61 13.00
CA ILE A 219 6.57 -10.55 12.00
C ILE A 219 6.84 -9.45 10.96
N VAL A 220 7.27 -8.27 11.42
CA VAL A 220 7.58 -7.16 10.51
C VAL A 220 8.80 -7.51 9.65
N SER A 221 9.84 -8.14 10.22
CA SER A 221 10.99 -8.59 9.45
C SER A 221 10.61 -9.56 8.34
N GLN A 222 9.67 -10.48 8.55
CA GLN A 222 9.16 -11.37 7.49
C GLN A 222 8.54 -10.60 6.31
N ILE A 223 7.79 -9.54 6.58
CA ILE A 223 7.23 -8.67 5.53
C ILE A 223 8.36 -7.94 4.80
N ARG A 224 9.34 -7.45 5.55
CA ARG A 224 10.51 -6.75 5.02
C ARG A 224 11.46 -7.67 4.23
N GLU A 225 11.57 -8.96 4.57
CA GLU A 225 12.31 -9.93 3.77
C GLU A 225 11.82 -9.95 2.31
N ARG A 226 10.52 -9.84 2.09
CA ARG A 226 9.97 -9.65 0.74
C ARG A 226 10.35 -8.30 0.15
N ALA A 227 10.25 -7.22 0.94
CA ALA A 227 10.52 -5.86 0.49
C ALA A 227 12.00 -5.62 0.12
N PHE A 228 12.94 -6.34 0.74
CA PHE A 228 14.38 -6.25 0.48
C PHE A 228 14.94 -7.43 -0.31
N ARG A 229 14.10 -8.26 -0.89
CA ARG A 229 14.49 -9.48 -1.59
C ARG A 229 15.41 -9.24 -2.79
N GLU A 230 15.26 -8.11 -3.48
CA GLU A 230 16.12 -7.72 -4.61
C GLU A 230 17.32 -6.87 -4.18
N SER A 231 17.45 -6.55 -2.89
CA SER A 231 18.54 -5.73 -2.36
C SER A 231 19.83 -6.50 -2.28
N ALA A 232 20.95 -5.81 -2.52
CA ALA A 232 22.30 -6.29 -2.18
C ALA A 232 22.53 -6.30 -0.66
N HIS A 233 21.63 -5.73 0.12
CA HIS A 233 21.67 -5.57 1.58
C HIS A 233 20.46 -6.24 2.26
N PRO A 234 20.31 -7.57 2.20
CA PRO A 234 19.17 -8.28 2.76
C PRO A 234 19.04 -8.12 4.29
N GLU A 235 20.14 -7.79 4.99
CA GLU A 235 20.14 -7.48 6.42
C GLU A 235 19.24 -6.32 6.80
N LYS A 236 18.95 -5.37 5.89
CA LYS A 236 18.03 -4.26 6.09
C LYS A 236 16.58 -4.72 6.32
N ALA A 237 16.25 -5.95 5.96
CA ALA A 237 14.94 -6.53 6.25
C ALA A 237 14.70 -6.74 7.75
N THR A 238 15.79 -6.98 8.50
CA THR A 238 15.70 -7.30 9.92
C THR A 238 15.55 -6.03 10.75
N VAL A 239 14.48 -5.97 11.54
CA VAL A 239 14.21 -4.88 12.50
C VAL A 239 13.97 -5.46 13.89
N ASP A 240 14.27 -4.64 14.90
CA ASP A 240 14.00 -4.98 16.28
C ASP A 240 12.81 -4.16 16.87
N ALA A 241 12.49 -4.42 18.12
CA ALA A 241 11.41 -3.71 18.79
C ALA A 241 11.73 -2.23 19.07
N ALA A 242 13.00 -1.86 19.12
CA ALA A 242 13.41 -0.46 19.30
C ALA A 242 13.18 0.32 18.02
N TRP A 243 13.50 -0.27 16.87
CA TRP A 243 13.21 0.30 15.55
C TRP A 243 11.71 0.54 15.34
N LEU A 244 10.87 -0.47 15.64
CA LEU A 244 9.41 -0.33 15.51
C LEU A 244 8.82 0.79 16.36
N LYS A 245 9.45 1.07 17.52
CA LYS A 245 9.02 2.09 18.50
C LYS A 245 9.73 3.43 18.31
N GLY A 246 10.68 3.49 17.41
CA GLY A 246 11.36 4.72 17.03
C GLY A 246 10.40 5.72 16.40
N ASP A 247 10.89 6.92 16.17
CA ASP A 247 10.15 7.96 15.46
C ASP A 247 9.97 7.59 13.98
N THR A 248 9.04 8.24 13.32
CA THR A 248 8.81 8.09 11.88
C THR A 248 9.98 8.63 11.05
N HIS A 249 10.23 8.00 9.91
CA HIS A 249 11.17 8.49 8.90
C HIS A 249 10.56 9.55 7.98
N ILE A 250 9.25 9.81 8.10
CA ILE A 250 8.56 10.78 7.29
C ILE A 250 8.77 12.17 7.86
N ASN A 251 9.27 13.06 7.03
CA ASN A 251 9.31 14.48 7.35
C ASN A 251 7.96 15.11 6.98
N TYR A 252 7.23 15.61 7.96
CA TYR A 252 5.91 16.22 7.76
C TYR A 252 5.95 17.69 7.34
N GLY A 253 7.13 18.30 7.24
CA GLY A 253 7.28 19.66 6.76
C GLY A 253 6.87 19.81 5.29
N THR A 254 6.54 21.03 4.89
CA THR A 254 6.38 21.36 3.48
C THR A 254 7.73 21.69 2.84
N LEU A 255 7.87 21.41 1.54
CA LEU A 255 9.06 21.72 0.79
C LEU A 255 8.80 22.91 -0.14
N ASP A 256 9.78 23.81 -0.21
CA ASP A 256 9.83 24.86 -1.21
C ASP A 256 10.16 24.31 -2.62
N GLU A 257 10.19 25.19 -3.61
CA GLU A 257 10.53 24.84 -5.00
C GLU A 257 11.95 24.28 -5.17
N LYS A 258 12.83 24.49 -4.19
CA LYS A 258 14.21 23.97 -4.20
C LYS A 258 14.34 22.64 -3.46
N GLY A 259 13.25 22.12 -2.88
CA GLY A 259 13.27 20.94 -2.04
C GLY A 259 13.78 21.18 -0.62
N GLN A 260 13.80 22.44 -0.17
CA GLN A 260 14.12 22.81 1.21
C GLN A 260 12.85 22.81 2.05
N ILE A 261 12.95 22.48 3.33
CA ILE A 261 11.80 22.56 4.24
C ILE A 261 11.46 24.04 4.45
N ASP A 262 10.27 24.42 4.02
CA ASP A 262 9.71 25.78 4.15
C ASP A 262 8.92 25.92 5.46
N ASP A 263 8.14 24.91 5.82
CA ASP A 263 7.44 24.80 7.10
C ASP A 263 7.74 23.43 7.72
N ALA A 264 8.21 23.40 8.94
CA ALA A 264 8.54 22.16 9.63
C ALA A 264 7.32 21.25 9.90
N GLY A 265 6.11 21.80 9.88
CA GLY A 265 4.90 21.04 10.19
C GLY A 265 4.86 20.58 11.65
N ASN A 266 4.19 19.47 11.91
CA ASN A 266 4.22 18.81 13.22
C ASN A 266 5.54 18.07 13.40
N THR A 267 6.31 18.44 14.44
CA THR A 267 7.60 17.82 14.79
C THR A 267 7.51 16.95 16.05
N GLU A 268 6.32 16.70 16.56
CA GLU A 268 6.14 15.76 17.68
C GLU A 268 6.49 14.34 17.26
N VAL A 269 7.12 13.61 18.19
CA VAL A 269 7.51 12.22 17.97
C VAL A 269 6.26 11.34 17.75
N VAL A 270 6.22 10.59 16.68
CA VAL A 270 5.17 9.61 16.44
C VAL A 270 5.48 8.33 17.22
N GLU A 271 4.68 8.01 18.21
CA GLU A 271 4.81 6.72 18.90
C GLU A 271 4.63 5.56 17.92
N LEU A 272 5.52 4.58 18.00
CA LEU A 272 5.58 3.46 17.06
C LEU A 272 5.83 3.90 15.61
N GLY A 273 6.60 4.97 15.41
CA GLY A 273 6.83 5.58 14.10
C GLY A 273 7.41 4.62 13.06
N GLY A 274 8.33 3.73 13.45
CA GLY A 274 8.84 2.69 12.53
C GLY A 274 7.72 1.74 12.06
N LEU A 275 6.81 1.33 12.93
CA LEU A 275 5.66 0.52 12.52
C LEU A 275 4.65 1.31 11.68
N TYR A 276 4.44 2.58 12.01
CA TYR A 276 3.61 3.48 11.22
C TYR A 276 4.13 3.67 9.79
N ASP A 277 5.44 3.75 9.63
CA ASP A 277 6.08 3.83 8.33
C ASP A 277 5.89 2.52 7.56
N GLU A 278 6.06 1.37 8.22
CA GLU A 278 5.86 0.06 7.62
C GLU A 278 4.43 -0.11 7.07
N TRP A 279 3.40 0.33 7.83
CA TRP A 279 2.03 0.42 7.33
C TRP A 279 1.93 1.33 6.10
N GLY A 280 2.61 2.47 6.13
CA GLY A 280 2.62 3.44 5.03
C GLY A 280 3.22 2.87 3.76
N TRP A 281 4.42 2.29 3.86
CA TRP A 281 5.14 1.74 2.71
C TRP A 281 4.44 0.54 2.09
N GLU A 282 3.91 -0.34 2.94
CA GLU A 282 3.23 -1.55 2.50
C GLU A 282 1.87 -1.25 1.86
N PHE A 283 1.10 -0.34 2.44
CA PHE A 283 -0.28 -0.05 2.02
C PHE A 283 -0.44 1.28 1.26
N ALA A 284 0.64 1.85 0.74
CA ALA A 284 0.56 3.01 -0.15
C ALA A 284 -0.42 2.74 -1.29
N ALA A 285 -1.30 3.69 -1.59
CA ALA A 285 -2.33 3.61 -2.63
C ALA A 285 -3.43 2.53 -2.43
N GLU A 286 -3.55 1.95 -1.21
CA GLU A 286 -4.61 0.98 -0.87
C GLU A 286 -5.69 1.58 0.05
N ALA A 287 -5.85 2.90 0.07
CA ALA A 287 -6.87 3.64 0.81
C ALA A 287 -6.85 3.45 2.35
N ARG A 288 -5.65 3.18 2.93
CA ARG A 288 -5.48 2.90 4.37
C ARG A 288 -4.92 4.07 5.16
N ARG A 289 -4.06 4.87 4.56
CA ARG A 289 -3.19 5.84 5.25
C ARG A 289 -3.93 6.76 6.22
N ARG A 290 -5.11 7.30 5.83
CA ARG A 290 -5.88 8.21 6.70
C ARG A 290 -6.29 7.55 8.02
N THR A 291 -6.72 6.29 7.98
CA THR A 291 -7.10 5.55 9.20
C THR A 291 -5.89 5.31 10.10
N ASP A 292 -4.75 4.99 9.49
CA ASP A 292 -3.52 4.77 10.23
C ASP A 292 -3.01 6.07 10.86
N MET A 293 -3.02 7.18 10.14
CA MET A 293 -2.67 8.51 10.67
C MET A 293 -3.49 8.85 11.91
N ILE A 294 -4.81 8.62 11.90
CA ILE A 294 -5.69 8.90 13.04
C ILE A 294 -5.38 7.98 14.23
N ARG A 295 -4.95 6.74 13.99
CA ARG A 295 -4.65 5.77 15.05
C ARG A 295 -3.31 6.03 15.71
N PHE A 296 -2.33 6.47 14.95
CA PHE A 296 -0.99 6.75 15.45
C PHE A 296 -0.81 8.17 16.01
N GLY A 297 -1.81 9.07 15.88
CA GLY A 297 -1.79 10.46 16.33
C GLY A 297 -1.41 11.41 15.23
#